data_d7e86c12867fc155a927a29faea080c8
#
_entry.id   d7e86c12867fc155a927a29faea080c8
#
_cell.length_a   1.000
_cell.length_b   1.000
_cell.length_c   1.000
_cell.angle_alpha   90.00
_cell.angle_beta   90.00
_cell.angle_gamma   90.00
#
_symmetry.space_group_name_H-M   'P 1'
#
loop_
_entity.id
_entity.type
_entity.pdbx_description
1 polymer ?
#
loop_
_entity_poly.entity_id
_entity_poly.type
_entity_poly.pdbx_seq_one_letter_code
_entity_poly.pdbx_strand_id
1 'polypeptide(L)'
;MKNAIAFLAAAALTAACGQKIDPNEVRTTLPLASAVQIGTPQATAGSALTVAEVGTASEYAAASFWTAVTFNGATWWTLTVLHAITLFPPTSCTDHACTWGPWVDQAKGATYQLDVTKSGDGYEYVLAGHAAGSTDFLPLVSGTAFPGAAPSRGNGNFTVNFENGRTIDPTSTDHGTLDVSYDNRTSLQIGAMFLGARNDDPANPGSPYIDIAYQFGAAATGGELMVAFQTTDHVKNLSLRTRWADGGQGRGDAQYTESSAQYEGSQCWPGVTAGAGAWQTVYERMQSGSTVVETGDIAGCGAFSDPVYSTLVLP
;
A
#
# COMPACT_ATOMS: atom_id res chain seq x y z
N MET A 1 -32.91 32.40 -64.96
CA MET A 1 -32.54 31.00 -64.72
C MET A 1 -31.52 30.99 -63.57
N LYS A 2 -31.98 30.75 -62.37
CA LYS A 2 -31.13 30.65 -61.17
C LYS A 2 -31.55 29.35 -60.43
N ASN A 3 -30.69 28.32 -60.57
CA ASN A 3 -30.93 27.06 -59.89
C ASN A 3 -30.38 27.17 -58.45
N ALA A 4 -31.25 27.11 -57.47
CA ALA A 4 -30.90 26.98 -56.06
C ALA A 4 -30.78 25.47 -55.73
N ILE A 5 -29.58 25.02 -55.43
CA ILE A 5 -29.33 23.66 -54.90
C ILE A 5 -29.47 23.73 -53.39
N ALA A 6 -30.51 23.09 -52.86
CA ALA A 6 -30.72 22.95 -51.45
C ALA A 6 -29.86 21.72 -50.95
N PHE A 7 -28.86 21.97 -50.11
CA PHE A 7 -28.17 20.95 -49.36
C PHE A 7 -28.99 20.55 -48.14
N LEU A 8 -29.55 19.34 -48.18
CA LEU A 8 -30.08 18.67 -46.98
C LEU A 8 -28.93 18.12 -46.19
N ALA A 9 -28.55 18.77 -45.12
CA ALA A 9 -27.66 18.21 -44.09
C ALA A 9 -28.45 17.19 -43.24
N ALA A 10 -28.28 15.92 -43.55
CA ALA A 10 -28.76 14.84 -42.66
C ALA A 10 -27.85 14.77 -41.43
N ALA A 11 -28.28 15.35 -40.33
CA ALA A 11 -27.65 15.15 -39.01
C ALA A 11 -27.91 13.70 -38.59
N ALA A 12 -26.90 12.84 -38.76
CA ALA A 12 -26.90 11.52 -38.16
C ALA A 12 -26.74 11.72 -36.63
N LEU A 13 -27.85 11.69 -35.92
CA LEU A 13 -27.90 11.48 -34.50
C LEU A 13 -27.41 10.03 -34.25
N THR A 14 -26.12 9.83 -34.06
CA THR A 14 -25.61 8.62 -33.43
C THR A 14 -26.12 8.67 -31.98
N ALA A 15 -27.23 8.02 -31.72
CA ALA A 15 -27.63 7.62 -30.38
C ALA A 15 -26.46 6.75 -29.86
N ALA A 16 -25.57 7.33 -29.07
CA ALA A 16 -24.66 6.56 -28.23
C ALA A 16 -25.59 5.80 -27.27
N CYS A 17 -25.93 4.55 -27.61
CA CYS A 17 -26.51 3.62 -26.67
C CYS A 17 -25.50 3.51 -25.54
N GLY A 18 -25.76 4.12 -24.40
CA GLY A 18 -24.94 4.02 -23.22
C GLY A 18 -24.77 2.52 -22.92
N GLN A 19 -23.55 2.03 -23.04
CA GLN A 19 -23.29 0.62 -22.81
C GLN A 19 -23.40 0.40 -21.31
N LYS A 20 -24.39 -0.39 -20.89
CA LYS A 20 -24.59 -0.75 -19.48
C LYS A 20 -23.26 -1.26 -18.88
N ILE A 21 -22.95 -0.84 -17.65
CA ILE A 21 -21.77 -1.36 -16.95
C ILE A 21 -21.82 -2.88 -16.89
N ASP A 22 -20.73 -3.52 -17.32
CA ASP A 22 -20.56 -4.97 -17.15
C ASP A 22 -19.95 -5.26 -15.77
N PRO A 23 -20.66 -5.94 -14.87
CA PRO A 23 -20.12 -6.31 -13.55
C PRO A 23 -18.83 -7.15 -13.63
N ASN A 24 -18.60 -7.89 -14.73
CA ASN A 24 -17.36 -8.62 -14.93
C ASN A 24 -16.19 -7.67 -15.23
N GLU A 25 -16.43 -6.62 -16.02
CA GLU A 25 -15.43 -5.59 -16.28
C GLU A 25 -15.06 -4.84 -14.98
N VAL A 26 -16.05 -4.48 -14.16
CA VAL A 26 -15.82 -3.93 -12.82
C VAL A 26 -14.89 -4.85 -12.02
N ARG A 27 -15.26 -6.13 -11.89
CA ARG A 27 -14.49 -7.10 -11.11
C ARG A 27 -13.05 -7.27 -11.59
N THR A 28 -12.81 -7.23 -12.89
CA THR A 28 -11.46 -7.37 -13.44
C THR A 28 -10.63 -6.10 -13.39
N THR A 29 -11.28 -4.94 -13.21
CA THR A 29 -10.63 -3.63 -13.09
C THR A 29 -10.28 -3.29 -11.64
N LEU A 30 -11.11 -3.69 -10.67
CA LEU A 30 -10.82 -3.49 -9.25
C LEU A 30 -9.48 -4.14 -8.87
N PRO A 31 -8.67 -3.49 -7.99
CA PRO A 31 -7.36 -4.00 -7.65
C PRO A 31 -7.47 -5.35 -6.93
N LEU A 32 -6.74 -6.34 -7.42
CA LEU A 32 -6.52 -7.59 -6.70
C LEU A 32 -5.48 -7.37 -5.59
N ALA A 33 -5.63 -8.06 -4.47
CA ALA A 33 -4.64 -8.01 -3.40
C ALA A 33 -3.22 -8.31 -3.91
N SER A 34 -3.07 -9.29 -4.80
CA SER A 34 -1.78 -9.63 -5.42
C SER A 34 -1.19 -8.54 -6.33
N ALA A 35 -2.02 -7.60 -6.81
CA ALA A 35 -1.59 -6.51 -7.68
C ALA A 35 -0.98 -5.32 -6.91
N VAL A 36 -1.09 -5.30 -5.58
CA VAL A 36 -0.59 -4.23 -4.69
C VAL A 36 0.30 -4.80 -3.58
N GLN A 37 0.84 -6.02 -3.75
CA GLN A 37 1.76 -6.59 -2.76
C GLN A 37 3.16 -6.02 -2.90
N ILE A 38 3.66 -5.45 -1.80
CA ILE A 38 5.06 -5.05 -1.67
C ILE A 38 5.94 -6.32 -1.69
N GLY A 39 6.91 -6.34 -2.61
CA GLY A 39 7.95 -7.36 -2.59
C GLY A 39 8.87 -7.19 -1.39
N THR A 40 9.46 -8.27 -0.95
CA THR A 40 10.41 -8.28 0.17
C THR A 40 11.77 -8.77 -0.30
N PRO A 41 12.86 -8.35 0.36
CA PRO A 41 14.12 -9.07 0.23
C PRO A 41 13.86 -10.55 0.55
N GLN A 42 14.36 -11.48 -0.27
CA GLN A 42 14.13 -12.90 -0.04
C GLN A 42 14.75 -13.33 1.29
N ALA A 43 13.94 -13.88 2.18
CA ALA A 43 14.35 -14.43 3.46
C ALA A 43 14.13 -15.94 3.50
N THR A 44 15.06 -16.67 4.08
CA THR A 44 14.76 -18.01 4.59
C THR A 44 14.16 -17.87 6.00
N ALA A 45 13.00 -18.49 6.23
CA ALA A 45 12.27 -18.40 7.49
C ALA A 45 13.17 -18.77 8.69
N GLY A 46 13.19 -17.91 9.72
CA GLY A 46 13.78 -18.25 11.02
C GLY A 46 14.70 -17.20 11.67
N SER A 47 14.89 -16.02 11.08
CA SER A 47 15.77 -14.99 11.68
C SER A 47 15.04 -14.25 12.81
N ALA A 48 15.45 -14.46 14.05
CA ALA A 48 15.05 -13.62 15.18
C ALA A 48 15.80 -12.27 15.09
N LEU A 49 15.11 -11.18 15.41
CA LEU A 49 15.71 -9.85 15.53
C LEU A 49 16.65 -9.84 16.75
N THR A 50 17.93 -9.68 16.49
CA THR A 50 18.96 -9.41 17.51
C THR A 50 19.74 -8.19 17.06
N VAL A 51 20.31 -7.44 18.02
CA VAL A 51 21.16 -6.27 17.71
C VAL A 51 22.19 -6.66 16.66
N ALA A 52 22.22 -5.92 15.54
CA ALA A 52 23.05 -6.27 14.41
C ALA A 52 24.53 -6.01 14.74
N GLU A 53 25.28 -7.09 14.74
CA GLU A 53 26.74 -7.08 14.59
C GLU A 53 27.05 -7.76 13.25
N VAL A 54 28.20 -7.49 12.67
CA VAL A 54 28.66 -8.23 11.48
C VAL A 54 28.59 -9.73 11.76
N GLY A 55 27.87 -10.45 10.89
CA GLY A 55 27.57 -11.88 11.10
C GLY A 55 26.18 -12.17 11.70
N THR A 56 25.43 -11.14 12.12
CA THR A 56 24.01 -11.27 12.54
C THR A 56 23.04 -10.80 11.44
N ALA A 57 21.74 -11.05 11.61
CA ALA A 57 20.74 -10.61 10.64
C ALA A 57 20.61 -9.08 10.62
N SER A 58 20.57 -8.49 9.42
CA SER A 58 20.36 -7.04 9.24
C SER A 58 19.01 -6.60 9.79
N GLU A 59 19.04 -5.63 10.71
CA GLU A 59 17.83 -5.01 11.26
C GLU A 59 17.06 -4.24 10.18
N TYR A 60 17.75 -3.68 9.20
CA TYR A 60 17.12 -2.90 8.12
C TYR A 60 16.43 -3.80 7.11
N ALA A 61 17.02 -4.96 6.79
CA ALA A 61 16.34 -5.99 5.99
C ALA A 61 15.08 -6.50 6.72
N ALA A 62 15.21 -6.79 8.01
CA ALA A 62 14.12 -7.26 8.85
C ALA A 62 13.02 -6.20 9.00
N ALA A 63 13.36 -4.92 9.25
CA ALA A 63 12.40 -3.82 9.32
C ALA A 63 11.62 -3.68 8.01
N SER A 64 12.30 -3.75 6.87
CA SER A 64 11.65 -3.70 5.56
C SER A 64 10.72 -4.89 5.31
N PHE A 65 11.14 -6.09 5.72
CA PHE A 65 10.31 -7.29 5.63
C PHE A 65 9.02 -7.15 6.46
N TRP A 66 9.12 -6.75 7.73
CA TRP A 66 7.96 -6.58 8.60
C TRP A 66 7.04 -5.45 8.14
N THR A 67 7.60 -4.34 7.63
CA THR A 67 6.84 -3.28 7.00
C THR A 67 6.01 -3.82 5.83
N ALA A 68 6.63 -4.57 4.93
CA ALA A 68 5.96 -5.17 3.79
C ALA A 68 4.87 -6.19 4.22
N VAL A 69 5.16 -7.04 5.22
CA VAL A 69 4.19 -8.02 5.74
C VAL A 69 2.96 -7.31 6.33
N THR A 70 3.17 -6.27 7.14
CA THR A 70 2.08 -5.51 7.76
C THR A 70 1.22 -4.81 6.70
N PHE A 71 1.83 -4.11 5.76
CA PHE A 71 1.13 -3.45 4.66
C PHE A 71 0.36 -4.46 3.79
N ASN A 72 1.02 -5.54 3.38
CA ASN A 72 0.40 -6.59 2.57
C ASN A 72 -0.79 -7.24 3.29
N GLY A 73 -0.70 -7.42 4.61
CA GLY A 73 -1.79 -7.96 5.42
C GLY A 73 -3.02 -7.04 5.44
N ALA A 74 -2.82 -5.75 5.70
CA ALA A 74 -3.89 -4.75 5.73
C ALA A 74 -4.58 -4.58 4.36
N THR A 75 -3.79 -4.45 3.30
CA THR A 75 -4.30 -4.29 1.94
C THR A 75 -4.94 -5.57 1.41
N TRP A 76 -4.38 -6.74 1.73
CA TRP A 76 -4.93 -8.04 1.33
C TRP A 76 -6.35 -8.24 1.83
N TRP A 77 -6.61 -7.98 3.09
CA TRP A 77 -7.94 -8.12 3.68
C TRP A 77 -8.94 -7.18 3.00
N THR A 78 -8.61 -5.90 2.89
CA THR A 78 -9.46 -4.87 2.29
C THR A 78 -9.85 -5.22 0.86
N LEU A 79 -8.87 -5.55 0.03
CA LEU A 79 -9.09 -5.85 -1.38
C LEU A 79 -9.76 -7.20 -1.59
N THR A 80 -9.51 -8.18 -0.73
CA THR A 80 -10.20 -9.48 -0.76
C THR A 80 -11.68 -9.32 -0.48
N VAL A 81 -12.07 -8.48 0.48
CA VAL A 81 -13.47 -8.17 0.78
C VAL A 81 -14.15 -7.50 -0.42
N LEU A 82 -13.54 -6.46 -0.99
CA LEU A 82 -14.05 -5.80 -2.20
C LEU A 82 -14.27 -6.78 -3.34
N HIS A 83 -13.28 -7.64 -3.57
CA HIS A 83 -13.35 -8.63 -4.65
C HIS A 83 -14.40 -9.72 -4.38
N ALA A 84 -14.51 -10.20 -3.14
CA ALA A 84 -15.52 -11.18 -2.75
C ALA A 84 -16.95 -10.66 -2.96
N ILE A 85 -17.21 -9.37 -2.67
CA ILE A 85 -18.49 -8.72 -2.91
C ILE A 85 -18.86 -8.79 -4.41
N THR A 86 -17.91 -8.48 -5.28
CA THR A 86 -18.14 -8.46 -6.75
C THR A 86 -18.25 -9.84 -7.41
N LEU A 87 -18.04 -10.94 -6.67
CA LEU A 87 -18.36 -12.29 -7.14
C LEU A 87 -19.86 -12.54 -7.23
N PHE A 88 -20.66 -11.82 -6.45
CA PHE A 88 -22.12 -11.91 -6.49
C PHE A 88 -22.69 -10.98 -7.54
N PRO A 89 -23.88 -11.27 -8.08
CA PRO A 89 -24.60 -10.32 -8.94
C PRO A 89 -24.88 -9.02 -8.18
N PRO A 90 -24.74 -7.86 -8.83
CA PRO A 90 -25.15 -6.59 -8.22
C PRO A 90 -26.66 -6.57 -7.98
N THR A 91 -27.08 -5.87 -6.94
CA THR A 91 -28.50 -5.63 -6.62
C THR A 91 -29.16 -4.77 -7.68
N SER A 92 -28.42 -3.81 -8.22
CA SER A 92 -28.88 -2.96 -9.32
C SER A 92 -27.70 -2.49 -10.17
N CYS A 93 -27.94 -2.31 -11.48
CA CYS A 93 -27.01 -1.64 -12.39
C CYS A 93 -27.77 -0.74 -13.37
N THR A 94 -27.19 0.42 -13.59
CA THR A 94 -27.57 1.38 -14.64
C THR A 94 -26.46 1.42 -15.71
N ASP A 95 -26.56 2.36 -16.65
CA ASP A 95 -25.52 2.60 -17.66
C ASP A 95 -24.23 3.19 -17.05
N HIS A 96 -24.29 3.73 -15.81
CA HIS A 96 -23.18 4.48 -15.20
C HIS A 96 -22.79 3.98 -13.80
N ALA A 97 -23.63 3.18 -13.14
CA ALA A 97 -23.35 2.72 -11.78
C ALA A 97 -23.91 1.32 -11.52
N CYS A 98 -23.22 0.55 -10.69
CA CYS A 98 -23.72 -0.70 -10.11
C CYS A 98 -23.62 -0.63 -8.59
N THR A 99 -24.63 -1.20 -7.92
CA THR A 99 -24.70 -1.31 -6.47
C THR A 99 -24.78 -2.78 -6.06
N TRP A 100 -23.98 -3.17 -5.08
CA TRP A 100 -24.04 -4.45 -4.37
C TRP A 100 -24.50 -4.19 -2.93
N GLY A 101 -25.45 -4.95 -2.46
CA GLY A 101 -26.07 -4.75 -1.13
C GLY A 101 -27.37 -3.94 -1.21
N PRO A 102 -27.85 -3.33 -0.08
CA PRO A 102 -27.20 -3.41 1.24
C PRO A 102 -27.28 -4.81 1.89
N TRP A 103 -26.24 -5.18 2.66
CA TRP A 103 -26.22 -6.41 3.46
C TRP A 103 -26.13 -6.08 4.94
N VAL A 104 -26.85 -6.84 5.74
CA VAL A 104 -26.81 -6.71 7.20
C VAL A 104 -25.87 -7.77 7.77
N ASP A 105 -24.86 -7.34 8.51
CA ASP A 105 -24.08 -8.22 9.39
C ASP A 105 -24.95 -8.57 10.59
N GLN A 106 -25.44 -9.81 10.62
CA GLN A 106 -26.35 -10.28 11.68
C GLN A 106 -25.71 -10.30 13.06
N ALA A 107 -24.38 -10.39 13.15
CA ALA A 107 -23.67 -10.42 14.43
C ALA A 107 -23.53 -9.02 15.04
N LYS A 108 -23.36 -8.00 14.21
CA LYS A 108 -23.08 -6.61 14.63
C LYS A 108 -24.26 -5.68 14.38
N GLY A 109 -25.24 -6.09 13.57
CA GLY A 109 -26.37 -5.26 13.12
C GLY A 109 -25.96 -4.14 12.18
N ALA A 110 -24.69 -4.06 11.79
CA ALA A 110 -24.20 -3.10 10.83
C ALA A 110 -24.65 -3.46 9.41
N THR A 111 -24.83 -2.46 8.57
CA THR A 111 -25.24 -2.64 7.18
C THR A 111 -24.16 -2.10 6.26
N TYR A 112 -23.88 -2.83 5.17
CA TYR A 112 -22.82 -2.48 4.21
C TYR A 112 -23.33 -2.45 2.78
N GLN A 113 -22.75 -1.59 1.95
CA GLN A 113 -23.08 -1.44 0.54
C GLN A 113 -21.82 -1.07 -0.24
N LEU A 114 -21.66 -1.65 -1.43
CA LEU A 114 -20.63 -1.26 -2.39
C LEU A 114 -21.30 -0.58 -3.58
N ASP A 115 -20.90 0.64 -3.87
CA ASP A 115 -21.29 1.38 -5.06
C ASP A 115 -20.06 1.52 -5.97
N VAL A 116 -20.28 1.29 -7.27
CA VAL A 116 -19.25 1.44 -8.31
C VAL A 116 -19.82 2.28 -9.43
N THR A 117 -19.15 3.38 -9.77
CA THR A 117 -19.55 4.33 -10.81
C THR A 117 -18.50 4.39 -11.91
N LYS A 118 -18.90 4.39 -13.16
CA LYS A 118 -18.00 4.56 -14.30
C LYS A 118 -17.47 5.98 -14.31
N SER A 119 -16.14 6.13 -14.40
CA SER A 119 -15.42 7.41 -14.42
C SER A 119 -14.37 7.38 -15.53
N GLY A 120 -14.68 7.98 -16.67
CA GLY A 120 -13.83 7.90 -17.86
C GLY A 120 -13.62 6.45 -18.31
N ASP A 121 -12.35 6.03 -18.42
CA ASP A 121 -11.96 4.67 -18.81
C ASP A 121 -11.85 3.71 -17.61
N GLY A 122 -12.18 4.17 -16.40
CA GLY A 122 -12.08 3.40 -15.16
C GLY A 122 -13.36 3.48 -14.34
N TYR A 123 -13.19 3.17 -13.06
CA TYR A 123 -14.28 3.13 -12.08
C TYR A 123 -13.87 3.85 -10.79
N GLU A 124 -14.82 4.57 -10.22
CA GLU A 124 -14.82 5.00 -8.83
C GLU A 124 -15.61 3.98 -8.02
N TYR A 125 -15.15 3.65 -6.81
CA TYR A 125 -15.86 2.71 -5.95
C TYR A 125 -15.85 3.17 -4.50
N VAL A 126 -16.95 2.87 -3.80
CA VAL A 126 -17.13 3.18 -2.39
C VAL A 126 -17.79 1.99 -1.70
N LEU A 127 -17.05 1.34 -0.79
CA LEU A 127 -17.64 0.45 0.20
C LEU A 127 -17.97 1.28 1.42
N ALA A 128 -19.25 1.42 1.73
CA ALA A 128 -19.74 2.18 2.86
C ALA A 128 -20.57 1.31 3.79
N GLY A 129 -20.74 1.75 5.02
CA GLY A 129 -21.58 1.06 5.99
C GLY A 129 -22.21 2.03 6.99
N HIS A 130 -23.18 1.54 7.76
CA HIS A 130 -23.73 2.24 8.90
C HIS A 130 -23.92 1.31 10.10
N ALA A 131 -23.83 1.88 11.29
CA ALA A 131 -24.09 1.14 12.54
C ALA A 131 -25.57 0.73 12.66
N ALA A 132 -25.85 -0.22 13.54
CA ALA A 132 -27.20 -0.59 13.91
C ALA A 132 -28.00 0.65 14.37
N GLY A 133 -29.19 0.84 13.80
CA GLY A 133 -30.07 1.97 14.13
C GLY A 133 -29.72 3.30 13.46
N SER A 134 -28.63 3.38 12.70
CA SER A 134 -28.32 4.53 11.82
C SER A 134 -28.81 4.26 10.40
N THR A 135 -28.95 5.33 9.62
CA THR A 135 -29.22 5.28 8.17
C THR A 135 -28.11 5.94 7.35
N ASP A 136 -27.15 6.58 8.02
CA ASP A 136 -26.10 7.36 7.39
C ASP A 136 -24.92 6.46 7.03
N PHE A 137 -24.75 6.19 5.74
CA PHE A 137 -23.63 5.42 5.23
C PHE A 137 -22.32 6.21 5.31
N LEU A 138 -21.34 5.67 6.00
CA LEU A 138 -19.99 6.22 6.12
C LEU A 138 -19.03 5.43 5.22
N PRO A 139 -18.19 6.07 4.41
CA PRO A 139 -17.24 5.38 3.55
C PRO A 139 -16.16 4.69 4.39
N LEU A 140 -16.00 3.38 4.19
CA LEU A 140 -14.95 2.55 4.79
C LEU A 140 -13.75 2.45 3.86
N VAL A 141 -14.05 2.18 2.59
CA VAL A 141 -13.05 2.10 1.52
C VAL A 141 -13.60 2.88 0.34
N SER A 142 -12.81 3.77 -0.21
CA SER A 142 -13.13 4.49 -1.44
C SER A 142 -11.91 4.57 -2.35
N GLY A 143 -12.11 4.60 -3.65
CA GLY A 143 -10.97 4.68 -4.56
C GLY A 143 -11.35 4.76 -6.02
N THR A 144 -10.33 4.75 -6.85
CA THR A 144 -10.41 4.68 -8.30
C THR A 144 -9.62 3.49 -8.82
N ALA A 145 -10.08 2.87 -9.88
CA ALA A 145 -9.36 1.80 -10.56
C ALA A 145 -9.47 1.97 -12.08
N PHE A 146 -8.34 1.87 -12.74
CA PHE A 146 -8.23 1.94 -14.19
C PHE A 146 -7.69 0.61 -14.73
N PRO A 147 -8.31 0.04 -15.77
CA PRO A 147 -7.87 -1.22 -16.34
C PRO A 147 -6.48 -1.08 -16.99
N GLY A 148 -5.74 -2.16 -17.00
CA GLY A 148 -4.50 -2.30 -17.74
C GLY A 148 -4.62 -3.30 -18.88
N ALA A 149 -3.49 -3.71 -19.45
CA ALA A 149 -3.43 -4.64 -20.57
C ALA A 149 -3.89 -6.07 -20.21
N ALA A 150 -4.01 -6.40 -18.94
CA ALA A 150 -4.49 -7.69 -18.44
C ALA A 150 -5.16 -7.48 -17.07
N PRO A 151 -6.00 -8.44 -16.61
CA PRO A 151 -6.50 -8.45 -15.24
C PRO A 151 -5.34 -8.29 -14.24
N SER A 152 -5.53 -7.52 -13.18
CA SER A 152 -4.50 -7.16 -12.19
C SER A 152 -3.34 -6.29 -12.69
N ARG A 153 -3.36 -5.85 -13.94
CA ARG A 153 -2.37 -4.95 -14.56
C ARG A 153 -2.98 -3.57 -14.81
N GLY A 154 -3.37 -2.89 -13.75
CA GLY A 154 -3.97 -1.56 -13.80
C GLY A 154 -3.27 -0.57 -12.89
N ASN A 155 -3.88 0.57 -12.72
CA ASN A 155 -3.46 1.59 -11.77
C ASN A 155 -4.66 2.19 -11.07
N GLY A 156 -4.44 2.87 -9.96
CA GLY A 156 -5.49 3.51 -9.20
C GLY A 156 -5.02 3.92 -7.81
N ASN A 157 -6.01 4.21 -6.99
CA ASN A 157 -5.80 4.53 -5.59
C ASN A 157 -6.96 3.99 -4.75
N PHE A 158 -6.73 3.91 -3.45
CA PHE A 158 -7.80 3.71 -2.48
C PHE A 158 -7.43 4.26 -1.11
N THR A 159 -8.46 4.64 -0.38
CA THR A 159 -8.39 5.08 1.01
C THR A 159 -9.16 4.09 1.87
N VAL A 160 -8.59 3.68 3.00
CA VAL A 160 -9.27 2.93 4.08
C VAL A 160 -9.42 3.86 5.27
N ASN A 161 -10.65 4.08 5.72
CA ASN A 161 -10.96 4.95 6.86
C ASN A 161 -11.34 4.10 8.09
N PHE A 162 -10.38 3.92 9.00
CA PHE A 162 -10.57 3.13 10.22
C PHE A 162 -11.45 3.84 11.24
N GLU A 163 -11.50 5.17 11.27
CA GLU A 163 -12.38 5.93 12.17
C GLU A 163 -13.86 5.73 11.82
N ASN A 164 -14.18 5.71 10.53
CA ASN A 164 -15.52 5.33 10.08
C ASN A 164 -15.82 3.87 10.43
N GLY A 165 -14.82 2.99 10.31
CA GLY A 165 -14.91 1.59 10.73
C GLY A 165 -15.31 1.46 12.20
N ARG A 166 -14.69 2.22 13.08
CA ARG A 166 -15.01 2.27 14.52
C ARG A 166 -16.39 2.86 14.81
N THR A 167 -16.82 3.84 14.02
CA THR A 167 -18.17 4.40 14.15
C THR A 167 -19.23 3.36 13.79
N ILE A 168 -18.98 2.51 12.79
CA ILE A 168 -19.89 1.45 12.34
C ILE A 168 -19.81 0.24 13.28
N ASP A 169 -18.61 -0.15 13.69
CA ASP A 169 -18.33 -1.25 14.61
C ASP A 169 -17.49 -0.75 15.79
N PRO A 170 -18.12 -0.38 16.91
CA PRO A 170 -17.41 0.12 18.10
C PRO A 170 -16.46 -0.92 18.77
N THR A 171 -16.47 -2.17 18.32
CA THR A 171 -15.51 -3.19 18.78
C THR A 171 -14.19 -3.14 18.04
N SER A 172 -14.08 -2.38 16.94
CA SER A 172 -12.84 -2.16 16.23
C SER A 172 -11.88 -1.29 17.06
N THR A 173 -10.63 -1.68 17.09
CA THR A 173 -9.56 -1.00 17.85
C THR A 173 -8.59 -0.21 16.98
N ASP A 174 -8.73 -0.30 15.65
CA ASP A 174 -7.84 0.35 14.70
C ASP A 174 -8.24 1.82 14.45
N HIS A 175 -7.24 2.69 14.41
CA HIS A 175 -7.38 4.12 14.16
C HIS A 175 -6.64 4.55 12.89
N GLY A 176 -7.03 5.73 12.40
CA GLY A 176 -6.35 6.46 11.35
C GLY A 176 -6.94 6.24 9.97
N THR A 177 -6.19 6.68 8.97
CA THR A 177 -6.57 6.58 7.54
C THR A 177 -5.38 6.09 6.74
N LEU A 178 -5.59 5.07 5.92
CA LEU A 178 -4.59 4.54 5.00
C LEU A 178 -4.95 4.94 3.57
N ASP A 179 -4.10 5.75 2.95
CA ASP A 179 -4.16 6.09 1.53
C ASP A 179 -3.15 5.26 0.75
N VAL A 180 -3.57 4.64 -0.34
CA VAL A 180 -2.73 3.83 -1.21
C VAL A 180 -2.87 4.28 -2.66
N SER A 181 -1.76 4.47 -3.35
CA SER A 181 -1.68 4.61 -4.80
C SER A 181 -0.87 3.46 -5.38
N TYR A 182 -1.28 2.94 -6.52
CA TYR A 182 -0.56 1.85 -7.18
C TYR A 182 -0.57 2.02 -8.69
N ASP A 183 0.52 1.59 -9.33
CA ASP A 183 0.61 1.41 -10.78
C ASP A 183 1.32 0.09 -11.07
N ASN A 184 0.60 -0.83 -11.71
CA ASN A 184 1.11 -2.14 -12.10
C ASN A 184 1.02 -2.37 -13.62
N ARG A 185 0.98 -1.31 -14.42
CA ARG A 185 0.87 -1.42 -15.88
C ARG A 185 2.16 -1.93 -16.53
N THR A 186 3.30 -1.57 -15.98
CA THR A 186 4.63 -2.01 -16.45
C THR A 186 5.40 -2.75 -15.36
N SER A 187 5.81 -2.04 -14.33
CA SER A 187 6.42 -2.58 -13.11
C SER A 187 5.64 -2.06 -11.91
N LEU A 188 5.50 -2.87 -10.88
CA LEU A 188 4.73 -2.49 -9.70
C LEU A 188 5.39 -1.31 -8.99
N GLN A 189 4.63 -0.23 -8.84
CA GLN A 189 4.94 0.93 -8.03
C GLN A 189 3.80 1.11 -7.02
N ILE A 190 4.13 1.29 -5.75
CA ILE A 190 3.16 1.53 -4.69
C ILE A 190 3.62 2.73 -3.89
N GLY A 191 2.71 3.68 -3.64
CA GLY A 191 2.83 4.69 -2.62
C GLY A 191 1.73 4.48 -1.58
N ALA A 192 2.06 4.56 -0.30
CA ALA A 192 1.05 4.49 0.75
C ALA A 192 1.40 5.46 1.89
N MET A 193 0.34 6.00 2.51
CA MET A 193 0.44 6.88 3.67
C MET A 193 -0.61 6.48 4.69
N PHE A 194 -0.17 6.16 5.90
CA PHE A 194 -1.04 5.87 7.02
C PHE A 194 -0.90 7.01 8.03
N LEU A 195 -1.96 7.80 8.17
CA LEU A 195 -2.01 8.94 9.07
C LEU A 195 -2.78 8.59 10.33
N GLY A 196 -2.22 8.94 11.49
CA GLY A 196 -2.84 8.69 12.79
C GLY A 196 -3.02 7.19 13.07
N ALA A 197 -2.12 6.35 12.60
CA ALA A 197 -2.17 4.92 12.85
C ALA A 197 -2.00 4.61 14.34
N ARG A 198 -2.93 3.84 14.88
CA ARG A 198 -2.86 3.33 16.25
C ARG A 198 -3.80 2.12 16.36
N ASN A 199 -3.43 1.19 17.21
CA ASN A 199 -4.34 0.14 17.67
C ASN A 199 -4.51 0.29 19.19
N ASP A 200 -5.76 0.33 19.67
CA ASP A 200 -6.09 0.39 21.10
C ASP A 200 -5.95 -0.99 21.76
N ASP A 201 -4.78 -1.60 21.63
CA ASP A 201 -4.47 -2.86 22.28
C ASP A 201 -4.44 -2.67 23.81
N PRO A 202 -5.29 -3.37 24.57
CA PRO A 202 -5.27 -3.32 26.03
C PRO A 202 -3.92 -3.70 26.65
N ALA A 203 -3.09 -4.49 25.95
CA ALA A 203 -1.75 -4.86 26.39
C ALA A 203 -0.74 -3.70 26.27
N ASN A 204 -1.02 -2.69 25.42
CA ASN A 204 -0.17 -1.54 25.18
C ASN A 204 -0.96 -0.22 25.27
N PRO A 205 -1.58 0.08 26.42
CA PRO A 205 -2.40 1.28 26.57
C PRO A 205 -1.53 2.53 26.45
N GLY A 206 -1.99 3.50 25.67
CA GLY A 206 -1.30 4.79 25.51
C GLY A 206 -0.16 4.81 24.50
N SER A 207 -0.07 3.83 23.59
CA SER A 207 0.80 3.92 22.42
C SER A 207 0.54 5.22 21.66
N PRO A 208 1.58 5.97 21.23
CA PRO A 208 1.38 7.19 20.47
C PRO A 208 0.72 6.87 19.13
N TYR A 209 -0.02 7.83 18.59
CA TYR A 209 -0.38 7.81 17.18
C TYR A 209 0.88 7.99 16.34
N ILE A 210 0.90 7.34 15.19
CA ILE A 210 2.04 7.38 14.28
C ILE A 210 1.58 7.69 12.86
N ASP A 211 2.40 8.43 12.14
CA ASP A 211 2.27 8.60 10.71
C ASP A 211 3.35 7.80 10.00
N ILE A 212 2.96 7.08 8.94
CA ILE A 212 3.88 6.23 8.20
C ILE A 212 3.66 6.46 6.71
N ALA A 213 4.74 6.71 5.97
CA ALA A 213 4.70 6.70 4.52
C ALA A 213 5.56 5.57 3.97
N TYR A 214 5.10 4.93 2.89
CA TYR A 214 5.82 3.90 2.17
C TYR A 214 5.88 4.23 0.70
N GLN A 215 6.99 3.90 0.07
CA GLN A 215 7.10 3.83 -1.38
C GLN A 215 7.87 2.58 -1.77
N PHE A 216 7.24 1.77 -2.60
CA PHE A 216 7.83 0.55 -3.14
C PHE A 216 7.93 0.65 -4.66
N GLY A 217 9.05 0.23 -5.21
CA GLY A 217 9.27 0.07 -6.64
C GLY A 217 9.87 -1.30 -6.95
N ALA A 218 9.16 -2.11 -7.75
CA ALA A 218 9.75 -3.32 -8.30
C ALA A 218 10.70 -2.95 -9.44
N ALA A 219 11.93 -3.44 -9.38
CA ALA A 219 12.91 -3.37 -10.47
C ALA A 219 12.90 -4.69 -11.28
N ALA A 220 13.52 -4.67 -12.47
CA ALA A 220 13.66 -5.88 -13.29
C ALA A 220 14.46 -7.00 -12.60
N THR A 221 15.32 -6.64 -11.66
CA THR A 221 16.23 -7.55 -10.94
C THR A 221 16.25 -7.25 -9.44
N GLY A 222 15.07 -7.08 -8.81
CA GLY A 222 14.97 -6.83 -7.39
C GLY A 222 13.91 -5.81 -7.03
N GLY A 223 14.16 -5.00 -6.02
CA GLY A 223 13.23 -3.99 -5.55
C GLY A 223 13.85 -2.95 -4.65
N GLU A 224 13.03 -1.95 -4.37
CA GLU A 224 13.36 -0.87 -3.46
C GLU A 224 12.14 -0.56 -2.59
N LEU A 225 12.36 -0.37 -1.30
CA LEU A 225 11.36 0.08 -0.35
C LEU A 225 11.90 1.30 0.40
N MET A 226 11.16 2.39 0.38
CA MET A 226 11.38 3.53 1.25
C MET A 226 10.27 3.57 2.31
N VAL A 227 10.63 3.89 3.53
CA VAL A 227 9.73 4.06 4.67
C VAL A 227 10.08 5.37 5.36
N ALA A 228 9.08 6.15 5.71
CA ALA A 228 9.20 7.24 6.68
C ALA A 228 8.19 6.99 7.80
N PHE A 229 8.62 7.18 9.02
CA PHE A 229 7.84 7.02 10.24
C PHE A 229 8.03 8.23 11.13
N GLN A 230 6.94 8.70 11.71
CA GLN A 230 6.97 9.80 12.67
C GLN A 230 5.91 9.59 13.74
N THR A 231 6.27 9.86 15.01
CA THR A 231 5.27 9.98 16.07
C THR A 231 4.56 11.34 15.95
N THR A 232 3.25 11.39 16.25
CA THR A 232 2.47 12.63 16.10
C THR A 232 2.92 13.76 17.02
N ASP A 233 3.70 13.47 18.06
CA ASP A 233 4.39 14.47 18.89
C ASP A 233 5.71 14.95 18.27
N HIS A 234 6.09 14.44 17.09
CA HIS A 234 7.32 14.74 16.34
C HIS A 234 8.63 14.48 17.11
N VAL A 235 8.57 13.69 18.19
CA VAL A 235 9.76 13.37 19.00
C VAL A 235 10.63 12.34 18.32
N LYS A 236 10.01 11.39 17.60
CA LYS A 236 10.72 10.30 16.91
C LYS A 236 10.42 10.32 15.42
N ASN A 237 11.47 10.33 14.63
CA ASN A 237 11.41 10.24 13.19
C ASN A 237 12.40 9.18 12.72
N LEU A 238 11.95 8.30 11.85
CA LEU A 238 12.77 7.30 11.16
C LEU A 238 12.54 7.42 9.67
N SER A 239 13.60 7.45 8.88
CA SER A 239 13.52 7.18 7.45
C SER A 239 14.45 6.02 7.10
N LEU A 240 13.95 5.08 6.31
CA LEU A 240 14.68 3.89 5.89
C LEU A 240 14.52 3.74 4.38
N ARG A 241 15.61 3.47 3.67
CA ARG A 241 15.61 3.04 2.29
C ARG A 241 16.33 1.71 2.17
N THR A 242 15.64 0.72 1.64
CA THR A 242 16.16 -0.62 1.42
C THR A 242 16.13 -0.95 -0.06
N ARG A 243 17.25 -1.41 -0.59
CA ARG A 243 17.41 -1.83 -1.99
C ARG A 243 17.94 -3.26 -2.02
N TRP A 244 17.41 -4.08 -2.90
CA TRP A 244 17.84 -5.46 -3.04
C TRP A 244 17.78 -5.97 -4.48
N ALA A 245 18.59 -6.95 -4.78
CA ALA A 245 18.57 -7.70 -6.03
C ALA A 245 17.80 -9.02 -5.87
N ASP A 246 17.38 -9.65 -6.98
CA ASP A 246 16.68 -10.94 -6.99
C ASP A 246 17.44 -12.06 -6.27
N GLY A 247 18.76 -11.99 -6.24
CA GLY A 247 19.63 -12.91 -5.48
C GLY A 247 19.58 -12.69 -3.96
N GLY A 248 18.78 -11.74 -3.47
CA GLY A 248 18.62 -11.43 -2.06
C GLY A 248 19.70 -10.52 -1.47
N GLN A 249 20.78 -10.21 -2.22
CA GLN A 249 21.78 -9.21 -1.82
C GLN A 249 21.10 -7.83 -1.70
N GLY A 250 21.47 -7.07 -0.67
CA GLY A 250 20.88 -5.75 -0.49
C GLY A 250 21.62 -4.87 0.49
N ARG A 251 21.07 -3.67 0.63
CA ARG A 251 21.50 -2.63 1.55
C ARG A 251 20.31 -1.87 2.09
N GLY A 252 20.36 -1.55 3.38
CA GLY A 252 19.49 -0.59 4.03
C GLY A 252 20.28 0.60 4.52
N ASP A 253 19.73 1.80 4.31
CA ASP A 253 20.27 3.07 4.79
C ASP A 253 19.17 3.79 5.57
N ALA A 254 19.42 4.14 6.83
CA ALA A 254 18.46 4.73 7.73
C ALA A 254 18.96 6.04 8.33
N GLN A 255 18.04 6.98 8.54
CA GLN A 255 18.23 8.16 9.35
C GLN A 255 17.18 8.12 10.47
N TYR A 256 17.62 8.32 11.68
CA TYR A 256 16.77 8.34 12.86
C TYR A 256 17.04 9.61 13.68
N THR A 257 15.95 10.25 14.08
CA THR A 257 16.01 11.41 14.98
C THR A 257 15.15 11.11 16.21
N GLU A 258 15.71 11.32 17.38
CA GLU A 258 14.96 11.26 18.64
C GLU A 258 15.27 12.54 19.42
N SER A 259 14.25 13.37 19.62
CA SER A 259 14.39 14.72 20.19
C SER A 259 15.37 15.58 19.37
N SER A 260 16.59 15.79 19.84
CA SER A 260 17.64 16.54 19.13
C SER A 260 18.81 15.66 18.65
N ALA A 261 18.81 14.37 18.99
CA ALA A 261 19.87 13.46 18.57
C ALA A 261 19.57 12.92 17.17
N GLN A 262 20.58 12.96 16.30
CA GLN A 262 20.50 12.43 14.94
C GLN A 262 21.46 11.27 14.78
N TYR A 263 20.97 10.23 14.14
CA TYR A 263 21.72 9.02 13.87
C TYR A 263 21.55 8.65 12.39
N GLU A 264 22.63 8.18 11.79
CA GLU A 264 22.61 7.56 10.46
C GLU A 264 23.16 6.15 10.57
N GLY A 265 22.59 5.23 9.83
CA GLY A 265 23.04 3.87 9.79
C GLY A 265 22.95 3.26 8.38
N SER A 266 23.86 2.34 8.10
CA SER A 266 23.86 1.56 6.87
C SER A 266 24.22 0.13 7.20
N GLN A 267 23.50 -0.81 6.60
CA GLN A 267 23.83 -2.25 6.68
C GLN A 267 23.74 -2.89 5.30
N CYS A 268 24.68 -3.73 4.98
CA CYS A 268 24.65 -4.55 3.77
C CYS A 268 24.61 -6.04 4.12
N TRP A 269 23.95 -6.79 3.28
CA TRP A 269 23.91 -8.26 3.34
C TRP A 269 24.13 -8.87 1.97
N PRO A 270 24.82 -10.04 1.88
CA PRO A 270 24.99 -10.79 0.65
C PRO A 270 23.65 -11.42 0.27
N GLY A 271 23.56 -11.91 -0.96
CA GLY A 271 22.45 -12.75 -1.39
C GLY A 271 22.33 -14.03 -0.57
N VAL A 272 21.17 -14.65 -0.66
CA VAL A 272 20.91 -15.94 -0.01
C VAL A 272 21.86 -17.00 -0.59
N THR A 273 22.93 -17.32 0.14
CA THR A 273 23.81 -18.45 -0.18
C THR A 273 23.31 -19.65 0.60
N ALA A 274 23.22 -20.80 -0.03
CA ALA A 274 22.80 -22.04 0.63
C ALA A 274 23.63 -22.27 1.90
N GLY A 275 23.00 -22.26 3.08
CA GLY A 275 23.63 -22.47 4.38
C GLY A 275 24.05 -21.23 5.16
N ALA A 276 23.96 -20.03 4.60
CA ALA A 276 24.08 -18.78 5.33
C ALA A 276 22.71 -18.32 5.85
N GLY A 277 22.65 -17.71 7.05
CA GLY A 277 21.43 -17.08 7.57
C GLY A 277 20.93 -16.00 6.60
N ALA A 278 19.62 -15.85 6.50
CA ALA A 278 19.04 -14.78 5.69
C ALA A 278 19.51 -13.42 6.22
N TRP A 279 19.85 -12.51 5.30
CA TRP A 279 20.23 -11.12 5.57
C TRP A 279 21.44 -10.95 6.53
N GLN A 280 22.39 -11.89 6.55
CA GLN A 280 23.56 -11.76 7.41
C GLN A 280 24.34 -10.49 7.07
N THR A 281 24.50 -9.58 8.04
CA THR A 281 25.21 -8.33 7.86
C THR A 281 26.70 -8.61 7.59
N VAL A 282 27.22 -8.07 6.49
CA VAL A 282 28.65 -8.15 6.11
C VAL A 282 29.36 -6.82 6.24
N TYR A 283 28.62 -5.73 6.29
CA TYR A 283 29.10 -4.38 6.54
C TYR A 283 28.05 -3.57 7.30
N GLU A 284 28.52 -2.82 8.27
CA GLU A 284 27.71 -1.89 9.05
C GLU A 284 28.46 -0.56 9.23
N ARG A 285 27.72 0.55 9.11
CA ARG A 285 28.19 1.88 9.44
C ARG A 285 27.13 2.56 10.31
N MET A 286 27.57 3.10 11.44
CA MET A 286 26.77 3.89 12.34
C MET A 286 27.41 5.25 12.55
N GLN A 287 26.60 6.31 12.50
CA GLN A 287 27.07 7.68 12.76
C GLN A 287 26.16 8.35 13.78
N SER A 288 26.76 8.99 14.78
CA SER A 288 26.09 9.84 15.76
C SER A 288 26.91 11.12 15.92
N GLY A 289 26.35 12.23 15.44
CA GLY A 289 27.09 13.49 15.35
C GLY A 289 28.36 13.34 14.50
N SER A 290 29.53 13.62 15.09
CA SER A 290 30.83 13.47 14.43
C SER A 290 31.46 12.09 14.61
N THR A 291 30.87 11.20 15.41
CA THR A 291 31.40 9.86 15.65
C THR A 291 30.90 8.92 14.59
N VAL A 292 31.81 8.25 13.89
CA VAL A 292 31.51 7.22 12.90
C VAL A 292 32.17 5.92 13.35
N VAL A 293 31.39 4.83 13.33
CA VAL A 293 31.87 3.47 13.58
C VAL A 293 31.53 2.64 12.36
N GLU A 294 32.51 1.94 11.81
CA GLU A 294 32.35 1.01 10.69
C GLU A 294 32.89 -0.35 11.07
N THR A 295 32.16 -1.38 10.65
CA THR A 295 32.50 -2.77 10.92
C THR A 295 32.27 -3.62 9.66
N GLY A 296 33.14 -4.56 9.37
CA GLY A 296 33.06 -5.43 8.20
C GLY A 296 33.71 -4.84 6.96
N ASP A 297 33.36 -5.42 5.79
CA ASP A 297 33.96 -5.04 4.51
C ASP A 297 32.89 -4.48 3.56
N ILE A 298 33.06 -3.20 3.18
CA ILE A 298 32.18 -2.51 2.23
C ILE A 298 32.12 -3.20 0.86
N ALA A 299 33.18 -3.93 0.47
CA ALA A 299 33.17 -4.73 -0.76
C ALA A 299 32.09 -5.82 -0.75
N GLY A 300 31.68 -6.30 0.45
CA GLY A 300 30.56 -7.22 0.62
C GLY A 300 29.20 -6.65 0.23
N CYS A 301 29.05 -5.33 0.13
CA CYS A 301 27.85 -4.66 -0.37
C CYS A 301 27.65 -4.81 -1.89
N GLY A 302 28.69 -5.18 -2.63
CA GLY A 302 28.64 -5.38 -4.08
C GLY A 302 28.11 -4.16 -4.84
N ALA A 303 27.03 -4.33 -5.59
CA ALA A 303 26.42 -3.24 -6.37
C ALA A 303 25.77 -2.14 -5.51
N PHE A 304 25.63 -2.35 -4.19
CA PHE A 304 25.02 -1.41 -3.26
C PHE A 304 26.05 -0.74 -2.33
N SER A 305 27.27 -0.48 -2.81
CA SER A 305 28.35 0.13 -2.00
C SER A 305 28.04 1.54 -1.50
N ASP A 306 27.26 2.33 -2.26
CA ASP A 306 26.97 3.71 -1.90
C ASP A 306 25.70 3.84 -1.04
N PRO A 307 25.74 4.61 0.07
CA PRO A 307 24.55 4.90 0.87
C PRO A 307 23.58 5.79 0.08
N VAL A 308 22.29 5.47 0.15
CA VAL A 308 21.21 6.27 -0.43
C VAL A 308 20.04 6.27 0.53
N TYR A 309 19.80 7.41 1.14
CA TYR A 309 18.74 7.58 2.14
C TYR A 309 17.36 7.77 1.50
N SER A 310 16.32 7.53 2.29
CA SER A 310 14.94 7.78 1.89
C SER A 310 14.71 9.28 1.64
N THR A 311 13.93 9.58 0.60
CA THR A 311 13.47 10.94 0.27
C THR A 311 12.01 11.17 0.65
N LEU A 312 11.36 10.19 1.27
CA LEU A 312 9.99 10.33 1.75
C LEU A 312 9.91 11.36 2.87
N VAL A 313 8.90 12.21 2.78
CA VAL A 313 8.58 13.22 3.78
C VAL A 313 7.14 12.98 4.23
N LEU A 314 6.92 12.99 5.53
CA LEU A 314 5.59 13.02 6.14
C LEU A 314 5.07 14.45 6.20
N PRO A 315 3.74 14.65 6.16
CA PRO A 315 3.12 15.98 6.18
C PRO A 315 3.36 16.75 7.47
#